data_0046db0511f632c2cdfbdb6287526a30
#
_entry.id   0046db0511f632c2cdfbdb6287526a30
#
_cell.length_a   1.000
_cell.length_b   1.000
_cell.length_c   1.000
_cell.angle_alpha   90.00
_cell.angle_beta   90.00
_cell.angle_gamma   90.00
#
_symmetry.space_group_name_H-M   'P 1'
#
loop_
_entity.id
_entity.type
_entity.pdbx_description
1 polymer ?
#
loop_
_entity_poly.entity_id
_entity_poly.type
_entity_poly.pdbx_seq_one_letter_code
_entity_poly.pdbx_strand_id
1 'polypeptide(L)'
;MVEFLGKLSEHLGFPVMSSSHGLEIDYMNGWVHWLMLILFVGWGIFFIYALFRFRSGANPKANYEGVTSHVHRYSEYGVIFIEALLLVGFAYPMWAKVKTQVPTINENTVEVRVIAQQFAWNVHYPGADGKFGDTNPELVDEETNPIGLNRNSPNADDDITTI
;
A
#
# COMPACT_ATOMS: atom_id res chain seq x y z
N MET A 1 3.42 -16.57 14.97
CA MET A 1 2.68 -16.10 13.78
C MET A 1 3.29 -14.83 13.21
N VAL A 2 3.53 -13.77 14.00
CA VAL A 2 4.20 -12.51 13.58
C VAL A 2 5.56 -12.77 12.95
N GLU A 3 6.40 -13.54 13.64
CA GLU A 3 7.77 -13.88 13.18
C GLU A 3 7.76 -14.72 11.89
N PHE A 4 6.77 -15.59 11.73
CA PHE A 4 6.60 -16.38 10.51
C PHE A 4 6.18 -15.50 9.32
N LEU A 5 5.27 -14.55 9.53
CA LEU A 5 4.84 -13.61 8.49
C LEU A 5 5.96 -12.63 8.11
N GLY A 6 6.78 -12.19 9.09
CA GLY A 6 7.96 -11.36 8.82
C GLY A 6 9.01 -12.10 7.99
N LYS A 7 9.29 -13.37 8.30
CA LYS A 7 10.20 -14.21 7.50
C LYS A 7 9.63 -14.53 6.12
N LEU A 8 8.31 -14.67 5.99
CA LEU A 8 7.65 -14.87 4.71
C LEU A 8 7.77 -13.63 3.81
N SER A 9 7.65 -12.43 4.38
CA SER A 9 7.83 -11.18 3.63
C SER A 9 9.23 -11.04 3.06
N GLU A 10 10.28 -11.38 3.84
CA GLU A 10 11.66 -11.40 3.36
C GLU A 10 11.86 -12.38 2.19
N HIS A 11 11.28 -13.58 2.28
CA HIS A 11 11.38 -14.60 1.22
C HIS A 11 10.61 -14.22 -0.06
N LEU A 12 9.55 -13.43 0.08
CA LEU A 12 8.76 -12.93 -1.04
C LEU A 12 9.36 -11.67 -1.68
N GLY A 13 10.49 -11.17 -1.17
CA GLY A 13 11.18 -10.00 -1.71
C GLY A 13 10.53 -8.67 -1.34
N PHE A 14 9.73 -8.63 -0.28
CA PHE A 14 9.22 -7.36 0.24
C PHE A 14 10.36 -6.53 0.85
N PRO A 15 10.28 -5.20 0.76
CA PRO A 15 11.27 -4.32 1.35
C PRO A 15 11.30 -4.45 2.88
N VAL A 16 12.47 -4.20 3.46
CA VAL A 16 12.64 -4.21 4.92
C VAL A 16 11.71 -3.17 5.56
N MET A 17 11.02 -3.61 6.60
CA MET A 17 10.12 -2.76 7.37
C MET A 17 10.92 -1.64 8.06
N SER A 18 10.65 -0.39 7.69
CA SER A 18 11.32 0.81 8.23
C SER A 18 10.36 1.87 8.76
N SER A 19 9.07 1.53 8.92
CA SER A 19 8.08 2.44 9.50
C SER A 19 7.32 1.82 10.65
N SER A 20 6.79 2.64 11.56
CA SER A 20 5.96 2.19 12.68
C SER A 20 4.66 1.49 12.24
N HIS A 21 4.19 1.79 11.04
CA HIS A 21 2.99 1.18 10.43
C HIS A 21 3.30 -0.04 9.57
N GLY A 22 4.57 -0.29 9.27
CA GLY A 22 4.99 -1.36 8.36
C GLY A 22 4.50 -2.73 8.80
N LEU A 23 4.50 -3.02 10.09
CA LEU A 23 4.04 -4.28 10.64
C LEU A 23 2.55 -4.55 10.32
N GLU A 24 1.69 -3.54 10.40
CA GLU A 24 0.26 -3.67 10.11
C GLU A 24 0.04 -3.92 8.60
N ILE A 25 0.85 -3.29 7.75
CA ILE A 25 0.84 -3.48 6.29
C ILE A 25 1.27 -4.91 5.95
N ASP A 26 2.35 -5.39 6.56
CA ASP A 26 2.85 -6.75 6.34
C ASP A 26 1.84 -7.81 6.80
N TYR A 27 1.14 -7.57 7.90
CA TYR A 27 0.04 -8.43 8.34
C TYR A 27 -1.08 -8.51 7.31
N MET A 28 -1.51 -7.36 6.79
CA MET A 28 -2.55 -7.31 5.76
C MET A 28 -2.11 -8.06 4.50
N ASN A 29 -0.88 -7.83 4.04
CA ASN A 29 -0.29 -8.55 2.92
C ASN A 29 -0.26 -10.07 3.17
N GLY A 30 0.12 -10.49 4.37
CA GLY A 30 0.12 -11.90 4.76
C GLY A 30 -1.25 -12.54 4.63
N TRP A 31 -2.32 -11.90 5.11
CA TRP A 31 -3.69 -12.41 5.01
C TRP A 31 -4.17 -12.51 3.56
N VAL A 32 -3.85 -11.50 2.75
CA VAL A 32 -4.19 -11.52 1.30
C VAL A 32 -3.46 -12.67 0.59
N HIS A 33 -2.18 -12.87 0.88
CA HIS A 33 -1.43 -13.98 0.29
C HIS A 33 -1.94 -15.35 0.73
N TRP A 34 -2.37 -15.51 1.98
CA TRP A 34 -3.02 -16.74 2.42
C TRP A 34 -4.34 -16.99 1.70
N LEU A 35 -5.17 -15.96 1.53
CA LEU A 35 -6.39 -16.08 0.75
C LEU A 35 -6.08 -16.48 -0.69
N MET A 36 -5.12 -15.82 -1.33
CA MET A 36 -4.67 -16.15 -2.68
C MET A 36 -4.19 -17.61 -2.80
N LEU A 37 -3.40 -18.08 -1.82
CA LEU A 37 -2.91 -19.46 -1.81
C LEU A 37 -4.06 -20.47 -1.68
N ILE A 38 -5.00 -20.24 -0.78
CA ILE A 38 -6.17 -21.11 -0.60
C ILE A 38 -7.00 -21.16 -1.88
N LEU A 39 -7.24 -20.02 -2.51
CA LEU A 39 -7.98 -19.94 -3.77
C LEU A 39 -7.22 -20.63 -4.91
N PHE A 40 -5.91 -20.39 -5.02
CA PHE A 40 -5.07 -21.01 -6.04
C PHE A 40 -5.07 -22.53 -5.92
N VAL A 41 -4.87 -23.06 -4.72
CA VAL A 41 -4.88 -24.52 -4.47
C VAL A 41 -6.28 -25.09 -4.69
N GLY A 42 -7.32 -24.43 -4.17
CA GLY A 42 -8.71 -24.89 -4.32
C GLY A 42 -9.15 -24.94 -5.78
N TRP A 43 -8.92 -23.88 -6.54
CA TRP A 43 -9.21 -23.82 -7.97
C TRP A 43 -8.32 -24.76 -8.78
N GLY A 44 -7.05 -24.90 -8.40
CA GLY A 44 -6.13 -25.85 -9.03
C GLY A 44 -6.61 -27.29 -8.90
N ILE A 45 -7.03 -27.69 -7.70
CA ILE A 45 -7.59 -29.03 -7.45
C ILE A 45 -8.87 -29.23 -8.27
N PHE A 46 -9.78 -28.24 -8.25
CA PHE A 46 -11.01 -28.27 -9.02
C PHE A 46 -10.73 -28.39 -10.53
N PHE A 47 -9.77 -27.63 -11.03
CA PHE A 47 -9.38 -27.67 -12.45
C PHE A 47 -8.84 -29.04 -12.84
N ILE A 48 -7.92 -29.59 -12.03
CA ILE A 48 -7.37 -30.92 -12.25
C ILE A 48 -8.47 -31.99 -12.21
N TYR A 49 -9.38 -31.91 -11.23
CA TYR A 49 -10.55 -32.78 -11.14
C TYR A 49 -11.39 -32.70 -12.43
N ALA A 50 -11.69 -31.50 -12.91
CA ALA A 50 -12.47 -31.29 -14.11
C ALA A 50 -11.81 -31.90 -15.35
N LEU A 51 -10.49 -31.74 -15.51
CA LEU A 51 -9.73 -32.34 -16.61
C LEU A 51 -9.85 -33.88 -16.61
N PHE A 52 -9.70 -34.51 -15.45
CA PHE A 52 -9.83 -35.97 -15.37
C PHE A 52 -11.27 -36.45 -15.52
N ARG A 53 -12.22 -35.74 -14.92
CA ARG A 53 -13.63 -36.11 -14.91
C ARG A 53 -14.30 -35.98 -16.28
N PHE A 54 -13.97 -34.91 -17.02
CA PHE A 54 -14.61 -34.56 -18.28
C PHE A 54 -13.76 -34.86 -19.53
N ARG A 55 -12.69 -35.64 -19.39
CA ARG A 55 -11.89 -36.09 -20.52
C ARG A 55 -12.76 -36.90 -21.50
N SER A 56 -12.47 -36.85 -22.79
CA SER A 56 -13.23 -37.49 -23.86
C SER A 56 -13.46 -38.99 -23.68
N GLY A 57 -12.48 -39.69 -23.07
CA GLY A 57 -12.61 -41.12 -22.76
C GLY A 57 -13.59 -41.46 -21.64
N ALA A 58 -13.82 -40.51 -20.68
CA ALA A 58 -14.72 -40.70 -19.56
C ALA A 58 -16.14 -40.17 -19.85
N ASN A 59 -16.25 -39.14 -20.69
CA ASN A 59 -17.52 -38.52 -21.09
C ASN A 59 -17.57 -38.30 -22.59
N PRO A 60 -17.86 -39.33 -23.36
CA PRO A 60 -17.88 -39.27 -24.82
C PRO A 60 -19.07 -38.45 -25.38
N LYS A 61 -20.12 -38.18 -24.56
CA LYS A 61 -21.26 -37.37 -24.95
C LYS A 61 -21.28 -36.09 -24.13
N ALA A 62 -21.37 -34.93 -24.80
CA ALA A 62 -21.54 -33.67 -24.16
C ALA A 62 -22.91 -33.55 -23.49
N ASN A 63 -22.95 -32.96 -22.31
CA ASN A 63 -24.20 -32.57 -21.65
C ASN A 63 -24.39 -31.07 -21.86
N TYR A 64 -25.46 -30.71 -22.52
CA TYR A 64 -25.82 -29.31 -22.87
C TYR A 64 -26.82 -28.69 -21.89
N GLU A 65 -27.31 -29.41 -20.87
CA GLU A 65 -28.26 -28.88 -19.91
C GLU A 65 -27.65 -27.88 -18.93
N GLY A 66 -26.31 -27.83 -18.88
CA GLY A 66 -25.56 -26.92 -18.00
C GLY A 66 -25.52 -27.36 -16.54
N VAL A 67 -25.05 -26.47 -15.68
CA VAL A 67 -24.89 -26.73 -14.24
C VAL A 67 -26.16 -26.31 -13.50
N THR A 68 -26.84 -27.28 -12.88
CA THR A 68 -28.05 -27.05 -12.07
C THR A 68 -27.73 -26.87 -10.58
N SER A 69 -26.51 -27.21 -10.14
CA SER A 69 -26.09 -27.08 -8.75
C SER A 69 -25.89 -25.63 -8.32
N HIS A 70 -26.28 -25.30 -7.10
CA HIS A 70 -26.06 -23.97 -6.50
C HIS A 70 -24.71 -23.83 -5.79
N VAL A 71 -23.89 -24.89 -5.73
CA VAL A 71 -22.60 -24.89 -5.00
C VAL A 71 -21.65 -23.80 -5.53
N HIS A 72 -21.57 -23.62 -6.86
CA HIS A 72 -20.71 -22.57 -7.44
C HIS A 72 -21.12 -21.16 -7.00
N ARG A 73 -22.42 -20.88 -6.88
CA ARG A 73 -22.95 -19.60 -6.43
C ARG A 73 -22.63 -19.33 -4.96
N TYR A 74 -22.72 -20.35 -4.10
CA TYR A 74 -22.37 -20.21 -2.68
C TYR A 74 -20.86 -20.02 -2.50
N SER A 75 -20.00 -20.68 -3.27
CA SER A 75 -18.56 -20.47 -3.22
C SER A 75 -18.17 -19.07 -3.67
N GLU A 76 -18.81 -18.54 -4.71
CA GLU A 76 -18.63 -17.18 -5.19
C GLU A 76 -19.02 -16.14 -4.11
N TYR A 77 -20.21 -16.28 -3.52
CA TYR A 77 -20.62 -15.41 -2.42
C TYR A 77 -19.69 -15.51 -1.20
N GLY A 78 -19.17 -16.71 -0.91
CA GLY A 78 -18.20 -16.91 0.15
C GLY A 78 -16.90 -16.13 -0.08
N VAL A 79 -16.36 -16.17 -1.30
CA VAL A 79 -15.15 -15.41 -1.67
C VAL A 79 -15.41 -13.91 -1.60
N ILE A 80 -16.51 -13.43 -2.20
CA ILE A 80 -16.91 -12.00 -2.15
C ILE A 80 -17.03 -11.52 -0.71
N PHE A 81 -17.64 -12.33 0.17
CA PHE A 81 -17.79 -11.98 1.59
C PHE A 81 -16.43 -11.85 2.29
N ILE A 82 -15.51 -12.80 2.06
CA ILE A 82 -14.17 -12.76 2.66
C ILE A 82 -13.39 -11.55 2.14
N GLU A 83 -13.44 -11.26 0.84
CA GLU A 83 -12.78 -10.09 0.25
C GLU A 83 -13.35 -8.78 0.81
N ALA A 84 -14.66 -8.67 0.92
CA ALA A 84 -15.31 -7.51 1.51
C ALA A 84 -14.92 -7.32 2.98
N LEU A 85 -14.82 -8.42 3.75
CA LEU A 85 -14.39 -8.39 5.14
C LEU A 85 -12.92 -7.95 5.27
N LEU A 86 -12.02 -8.44 4.40
CA LEU A 86 -10.64 -7.99 4.38
C LEU A 86 -10.53 -6.51 4.01
N LEU A 87 -11.30 -6.05 3.04
CA LEU A 87 -11.29 -4.65 2.61
C LEU A 87 -11.84 -3.72 3.70
N VAL A 88 -13.05 -3.99 4.19
CA VAL A 88 -13.76 -3.10 5.11
C VAL A 88 -13.29 -3.28 6.55
N GLY A 89 -12.98 -4.52 6.96
CA GLY A 89 -12.58 -4.86 8.32
C GLY A 89 -11.10 -4.62 8.62
N PHE A 90 -10.23 -4.65 7.61
CA PHE A 90 -8.79 -4.50 7.79
C PHE A 90 -8.19 -3.36 6.97
N ALA A 91 -8.32 -3.37 5.65
CA ALA A 91 -7.64 -2.40 4.79
C ALA A 91 -8.11 -0.97 5.05
N TYR A 92 -9.41 -0.75 5.15
CA TYR A 92 -9.96 0.58 5.40
C TYR A 92 -9.59 1.15 6.79
N PRO A 93 -9.74 0.42 7.92
CA PRO A 93 -9.31 0.91 9.23
C PRO A 93 -7.80 1.20 9.30
N MET A 94 -6.97 0.35 8.70
CA MET A 94 -5.53 0.54 8.64
C MET A 94 -5.18 1.82 7.86
N TRP A 95 -5.77 2.01 6.69
CA TRP A 95 -5.60 3.23 5.90
C TRP A 95 -6.09 4.47 6.66
N ALA A 96 -7.26 4.40 7.29
CA ALA A 96 -7.81 5.50 8.08
C ALA A 96 -6.88 5.89 9.23
N LYS A 97 -6.31 4.91 9.94
CA LYS A 97 -5.34 5.14 11.02
C LYS A 97 -4.12 5.91 10.53
N VAL A 98 -3.51 5.49 9.41
CA VAL A 98 -2.34 6.16 8.82
C VAL A 98 -2.67 7.59 8.37
N LYS A 99 -3.89 7.82 7.86
CA LYS A 99 -4.30 9.14 7.35
C LYS A 99 -4.77 10.11 8.42
N THR A 100 -5.34 9.62 9.52
CA THR A 100 -5.93 10.48 10.57
C THR A 100 -4.99 10.72 11.74
N GLN A 101 -4.03 9.81 11.98
CA GLN A 101 -3.04 9.96 13.04
C GLN A 101 -1.81 10.70 12.52
N VAL A 102 -1.92 12.02 12.45
CA VAL A 102 -0.76 12.88 12.18
C VAL A 102 0.17 12.83 13.40
N PRO A 103 1.48 12.58 13.22
CA PRO A 103 2.43 12.61 14.32
C PRO A 103 2.39 13.98 15.03
N THR A 104 2.43 13.98 16.35
CA THR A 104 2.60 15.22 17.12
C THR A 104 4.01 15.74 16.93
N ILE A 105 4.12 17.03 16.64
CA ILE A 105 5.42 17.70 16.53
C ILE A 105 6.08 17.70 17.91
N ASN A 106 7.24 17.08 18.02
CA ASN A 106 8.08 17.02 19.21
C ASN A 106 9.56 17.13 18.82
N GLU A 107 10.47 17.14 19.78
CA GLU A 107 11.92 17.30 19.55
C GLU A 107 12.52 16.26 18.59
N ASN A 108 11.89 15.10 18.41
CA ASN A 108 12.33 14.04 17.50
C ASN A 108 11.56 14.03 16.16
N THR A 109 10.70 15.03 15.92
CA THR A 109 9.90 15.12 14.70
C THR A 109 10.59 16.08 13.74
N VAL A 110 10.87 15.60 12.54
CA VAL A 110 11.35 16.43 11.44
C VAL A 110 10.17 16.81 10.55
N GLU A 111 9.87 18.08 10.46
CA GLU A 111 8.89 18.60 9.52
C GLU A 111 9.58 18.87 8.17
N VAL A 112 8.99 18.36 7.10
CA VAL A 112 9.53 18.52 5.74
C VAL A 112 8.44 19.03 4.84
N ARG A 113 8.69 20.14 4.15
CA ARG A 113 7.80 20.68 3.13
C ARG A 113 8.27 20.24 1.74
N VAL A 114 7.41 19.51 1.04
CA VAL A 114 7.69 19.04 -0.32
C VAL A 114 6.83 19.81 -1.29
N ILE A 115 7.47 20.52 -2.22
CA ILE A 115 6.82 21.33 -3.25
C ILE A 115 7.03 20.64 -4.60
N ALA A 116 5.94 20.16 -5.20
CA ALA A 116 5.92 19.55 -6.50
C ALA A 116 5.74 20.63 -7.58
N GLN A 117 6.58 20.63 -8.58
CA GLN A 117 6.45 21.46 -9.79
C GLN A 117 6.72 20.63 -11.03
N GLN A 118 6.38 21.13 -12.22
CA GLN A 118 6.82 20.53 -13.48
C GLN A 118 8.31 20.84 -13.65
N PHE A 119 9.04 19.91 -13.65
CA PHE A 119 9.41 18.56 -13.66
C PHE A 119 10.38 18.24 -12.51
N ALA A 120 10.17 18.84 -11.32
CA ALA A 120 11.04 18.72 -10.16
C ALA A 120 10.26 18.57 -8.85
N TRP A 121 10.94 18.02 -7.85
CA TRP A 121 10.50 17.98 -6.46
C TRP A 121 11.48 18.80 -5.63
N ASN A 122 11.00 19.87 -5.04
CA ASN A 122 11.81 20.70 -4.16
C ASN A 122 11.50 20.33 -2.71
N VAL A 123 12.51 20.10 -1.92
CA VAL A 123 12.38 19.73 -0.51
C VAL A 123 12.93 20.85 0.35
N HIS A 124 12.16 21.28 1.34
CA HIS A 124 12.49 22.35 2.25
C HIS A 124 12.45 21.85 3.69
N TYR A 125 13.55 21.99 4.40
CA TYR A 125 13.72 21.67 5.80
C TYR A 125 13.84 22.97 6.60
N PRO A 126 13.23 23.05 7.80
CA PRO A 126 13.20 24.27 8.61
C PRO A 126 14.48 24.53 9.41
N GLY A 127 15.54 23.78 9.16
CA GLY A 127 16.78 23.95 9.89
C GLY A 127 16.74 23.51 11.36
N ALA A 128 17.64 24.02 12.18
CA ALA A 128 17.77 23.67 13.58
C ALA A 128 16.76 24.34 14.50
N ASP A 129 16.21 25.47 14.11
CA ASP A 129 15.20 26.22 14.87
C ASP A 129 13.79 25.65 14.73
N GLY A 130 13.59 24.71 13.80
CA GLY A 130 12.33 24.05 13.52
C GLY A 130 11.26 24.96 12.90
N LYS A 131 11.63 26.11 12.33
CA LYS A 131 10.72 27.08 11.74
C LYS A 131 11.09 27.35 10.29
N PHE A 132 10.12 27.25 9.41
CA PHE A 132 10.32 27.59 8.01
C PHE A 132 10.45 29.09 7.80
N GLY A 133 11.43 29.50 7.01
CA GLY A 133 11.52 30.85 6.50
C GLY A 133 10.36 31.22 5.55
N ASP A 134 10.13 32.51 5.39
CA ASP A 134 9.08 33.00 4.51
C ASP A 134 9.41 32.73 3.04
N THR A 135 8.38 32.41 2.27
CA THR A 135 8.50 32.24 0.82
C THR A 135 7.72 33.35 0.08
N ASN A 136 8.29 33.87 -1.01
CA ASN A 136 7.64 34.88 -1.84
C ASN A 136 7.70 34.45 -3.30
N PRO A 137 6.56 34.38 -4.02
CA PRO A 137 6.53 34.06 -5.43
C PRO A 137 7.41 34.96 -6.33
N GLU A 138 7.61 36.22 -5.91
CA GLU A 138 8.46 37.15 -6.65
C GLU A 138 9.97 36.81 -6.59
N LEU A 139 10.36 35.96 -5.62
CA LEU A 139 11.73 35.49 -5.45
C LEU A 139 12.00 34.14 -6.09
N VAL A 140 11.00 33.59 -6.79
CA VAL A 140 11.15 32.29 -7.45
C VAL A 140 12.09 32.42 -8.63
N ASP A 141 13.13 31.61 -8.61
CA ASP A 141 14.09 31.40 -9.70
C ASP A 141 14.29 29.88 -9.86
N GLU A 142 14.03 29.38 -11.04
CA GLU A 142 13.99 27.94 -11.30
C GLU A 142 15.33 27.23 -11.05
N GLU A 143 16.46 27.96 -11.20
CA GLU A 143 17.80 27.38 -11.08
C GLU A 143 18.36 27.50 -9.65
N THR A 144 18.08 28.62 -8.98
CA THR A 144 18.76 28.96 -7.71
C THR A 144 17.83 29.03 -6.50
N ASN A 145 16.54 29.30 -6.72
CA ASN A 145 15.56 29.48 -5.64
C ASN A 145 14.15 29.06 -6.09
N PRO A 146 13.95 27.78 -6.44
CA PRO A 146 12.70 27.32 -7.03
C PRO A 146 11.49 27.44 -6.11
N ILE A 147 11.69 27.55 -4.80
CA ILE A 147 10.61 27.73 -3.83
C ILE A 147 10.36 29.19 -3.41
N GLY A 148 11.17 30.13 -3.93
CA GLY A 148 11.07 31.55 -3.59
C GLY A 148 11.40 31.86 -2.12
N LEU A 149 12.32 31.12 -1.50
CA LEU A 149 12.73 31.35 -0.12
C LEU A 149 13.34 32.74 0.07
N ASN A 150 12.78 33.51 0.99
CA ASN A 150 13.33 34.81 1.37
C ASN A 150 14.45 34.64 2.41
N ARG A 151 15.69 34.61 1.95
CA ARG A 151 16.89 34.48 2.82
C ARG A 151 17.07 35.64 3.82
N ASN A 152 16.33 36.73 3.67
CA ASN A 152 16.32 37.84 4.64
C ASN A 152 15.27 37.68 5.74
N SER A 153 14.45 36.62 5.70
CA SER A 153 13.51 36.29 6.74
C SER A 153 14.26 35.80 7.99
N PRO A 154 13.80 36.17 9.20
CA PRO A 154 14.49 35.81 10.44
C PRO A 154 14.67 34.30 10.69
N ASN A 155 13.83 33.47 10.07
CA ASN A 155 13.84 32.02 10.26
C ASN A 155 14.40 31.28 9.03
N ALA A 156 15.06 31.98 8.10
CA ALA A 156 15.53 31.37 6.85
C ALA A 156 17.03 31.09 6.82
N ASP A 157 17.78 31.53 7.85
CA ASP A 157 19.23 31.47 7.85
C ASP A 157 19.78 30.04 7.86
N ASP A 158 19.09 29.14 8.56
CA ASP A 158 19.45 27.73 8.71
C ASP A 158 18.57 26.77 7.87
N ASP A 159 17.62 27.31 7.09
CA ASP A 159 16.80 26.54 6.17
C ASP A 159 17.62 25.86 5.07
N ILE A 160 17.33 24.59 4.84
CA ILE A 160 17.96 23.77 3.81
C ILE A 160 16.93 23.49 2.72
N THR A 161 17.27 23.87 1.50
CA THR A 161 16.49 23.56 0.30
C THR A 161 17.28 22.64 -0.62
N THR A 162 16.63 21.62 -1.15
CA THR A 162 17.21 20.75 -2.18
C THR A 162 16.49 20.98 -3.49
N ILE A 163 17.26 21.05 -4.54
CA ILE A 163 16.80 21.13 -5.91
C ILE A 163 16.97 19.75 -6.55
#